data_82cf6bbda41ffde401235d73902d3247
#
_entry.id   82cf6bbda41ffde401235d73902d3247
#
_cell.length_a   1.000
_cell.length_b   1.000
_cell.length_c   1.000
_cell.angle_alpha   90.00
_cell.angle_beta   90.00
_cell.angle_gamma   90.00
#
_symmetry.space_group_name_H-M   'P 1'
#
loop_
_entity.id
_entity.type
_entity.pdbx_description
1 polymer ?
#
loop_
_entity_poly.entity_id
_entity_poly.type
_entity_poly.pdbx_seq_one_letter_code
_entity_poly.pdbx_strand_id
1 'polypeptide(L)'
;MARRQYVSRVRAAAAEANRDRVIEEAAAFLRSEPISAFSIESVAKQAGVTRLTVYNQFGSRRGLLEAVFDHLAQRGRLQRIVEAVVDPEPRHGLRLLVEIFSEFWGGDPAVGRLHDAMALDSEFAQALTARNERRRRDVAALVERLPERGVDAVRRRDAIDLIFALLSYPMFRLLSQGRAPAETCALLKQATDDALARMIAKA
;
A
#
# COMPACT_ATOMS: atom_id res chain seq x y z
N MET A 1 22.47 -25.36 30.13
CA MET A 1 21.67 -24.22 29.59
C MET A 1 21.90 -23.94 28.11
N ALA A 2 23.13 -23.97 27.58
CA ALA A 2 23.47 -23.64 26.18
C ALA A 2 22.71 -24.46 25.09
N ARG A 3 22.58 -25.80 25.27
CA ARG A 3 21.94 -26.70 24.29
C ARG A 3 20.41 -26.39 24.11
N ARG A 4 19.72 -26.01 25.19
CA ARG A 4 18.29 -25.67 25.15
C ARG A 4 18.05 -24.31 24.43
N GLN A 5 18.97 -23.39 24.61
CA GLN A 5 18.95 -22.07 23.96
C GLN A 5 19.29 -22.16 22.46
N TYR A 6 20.22 -23.07 22.08
CA TYR A 6 20.52 -23.35 20.68
C TYR A 6 19.36 -23.97 19.93
N VAL A 7 18.71 -25.01 20.50
CA VAL A 7 17.53 -25.66 19.88
C VAL A 7 16.36 -24.68 19.73
N SER A 8 16.17 -23.75 20.67
CA SER A 8 15.16 -22.72 20.60
C SER A 8 15.42 -21.72 19.44
N ARG A 9 16.67 -21.31 19.24
CA ARG A 9 17.07 -20.41 18.13
C ARG A 9 16.88 -21.07 16.76
N VAL A 10 17.26 -22.32 16.61
CA VAL A 10 17.09 -23.07 15.34
C VAL A 10 15.61 -23.24 15.00
N ARG A 11 14.75 -23.51 16.00
CA ARG A 11 13.31 -23.61 15.80
C ARG A 11 12.68 -22.26 15.44
N ALA A 12 13.11 -21.17 16.08
CA ALA A 12 12.65 -19.83 15.77
C ALA A 12 13.04 -19.42 14.33
N ALA A 13 14.29 -19.65 13.92
CA ALA A 13 14.73 -19.37 12.56
C ALA A 13 13.97 -20.21 11.51
N ALA A 14 13.70 -21.47 11.79
CA ALA A 14 12.89 -22.32 10.90
C ALA A 14 11.42 -21.86 10.81
N ALA A 15 10.86 -21.37 11.91
CA ALA A 15 9.50 -20.81 11.92
C ALA A 15 9.42 -19.50 11.13
N GLU A 16 10.42 -18.64 11.22
CA GLU A 16 10.54 -17.41 10.46
C GLU A 16 10.71 -17.68 8.96
N ALA A 17 11.62 -18.57 8.58
CA ALA A 17 11.79 -19.00 7.19
C ALA A 17 10.51 -19.62 6.59
N ASN A 18 9.74 -20.37 7.37
CA ASN A 18 8.45 -20.89 6.96
C ASN A 18 7.42 -19.77 6.79
N ARG A 19 7.43 -18.75 7.66
CA ARG A 19 6.55 -17.59 7.57
C ARG A 19 6.80 -16.82 6.29
N ASP A 20 8.05 -16.51 5.99
CA ASP A 20 8.44 -15.78 4.78
C ASP A 20 8.05 -16.55 3.52
N ARG A 21 8.29 -17.87 3.51
CA ARG A 21 7.87 -18.73 2.40
C ARG A 21 6.36 -18.71 2.19
N VAL A 22 5.56 -18.78 3.25
CA VAL A 22 4.10 -18.72 3.14
C VAL A 22 3.65 -17.36 2.58
N ILE A 23 4.27 -16.25 2.99
CA ILE A 23 3.97 -14.91 2.46
C ILE A 23 4.32 -14.81 0.98
N GLU A 24 5.50 -15.30 0.56
CA GLU A 24 5.92 -15.30 -0.85
C GLU A 24 4.98 -16.13 -1.72
N GLU A 25 4.61 -17.34 -1.26
CA GLU A 25 3.67 -18.20 -2.00
C GLU A 25 2.25 -17.60 -2.05
N ALA A 26 1.81 -16.92 -0.98
CA ALA A 26 0.56 -16.20 -0.98
C ALA A 26 0.58 -15.01 -1.97
N ALA A 27 1.69 -14.28 -2.04
CA ALA A 27 1.86 -13.22 -3.04
C ALA A 27 1.91 -13.79 -4.47
N ALA A 28 2.62 -14.91 -4.69
CA ALA A 28 2.66 -15.61 -5.97
C ALA A 28 1.26 -16.09 -6.40
N PHE A 29 0.48 -16.63 -5.46
CA PHE A 29 -0.91 -17.03 -5.69
C PHE A 29 -1.75 -15.83 -6.17
N LEU A 30 -1.63 -14.68 -5.52
CA LEU A 30 -2.39 -13.48 -5.90
C LEU A 30 -1.95 -12.89 -7.25
N ARG A 31 -0.76 -13.19 -7.76
CA ARG A 31 -0.34 -12.78 -9.12
C ARG A 31 -1.03 -13.60 -10.20
N SER A 32 -1.27 -14.88 -9.96
CA SER A 32 -1.79 -15.82 -10.96
C SER A 32 -3.29 -16.11 -10.83
N GLU A 33 -3.83 -16.08 -9.60
CA GLU A 33 -5.17 -16.55 -9.31
C GLU A 33 -6.11 -15.43 -8.85
N PRO A 34 -7.42 -15.57 -9.09
CA PRO A 34 -8.40 -14.62 -8.58
C PRO A 34 -8.52 -14.70 -7.06
N ILE A 35 -8.84 -13.56 -6.44
CA ILE A 35 -8.98 -13.46 -4.99
C ILE A 35 -10.06 -14.39 -4.42
N SER A 36 -11.06 -14.78 -5.20
CA SER A 36 -12.10 -15.75 -4.81
C SER A 36 -11.55 -17.15 -4.52
N ALA A 37 -10.43 -17.52 -5.16
CA ALA A 37 -9.74 -18.79 -4.94
C ALA A 37 -8.75 -18.74 -3.77
N PHE A 38 -8.46 -17.57 -3.22
CA PHE A 38 -7.50 -17.39 -2.14
C PHE A 38 -8.06 -17.90 -0.81
N SER A 39 -7.40 -18.89 -0.24
CA SER A 39 -7.74 -19.47 1.07
C SER A 39 -6.47 -19.88 1.82
N ILE A 40 -6.58 -20.05 3.15
CA ILE A 40 -5.47 -20.59 3.96
C ILE A 40 -5.06 -21.98 3.44
N GLU A 41 -6.02 -22.78 2.97
CA GLU A 41 -5.75 -24.13 2.47
C GLU A 41 -4.99 -24.13 1.13
N SER A 42 -5.43 -23.28 0.17
CA SER A 42 -4.75 -23.17 -1.13
C SER A 42 -3.32 -22.68 -0.96
N VAL A 43 -3.09 -21.68 -0.12
CA VAL A 43 -1.73 -21.16 0.16
C VAL A 43 -0.89 -22.19 0.92
N ALA A 44 -1.43 -22.90 1.91
CA ALA A 44 -0.70 -23.92 2.64
C ALA A 44 -0.23 -25.04 1.72
N LYS A 45 -1.10 -25.50 0.80
CA LYS A 45 -0.76 -26.49 -0.22
C LYS A 45 0.39 -26.02 -1.11
N GLN A 46 0.33 -24.79 -1.61
CA GLN A 46 1.36 -24.21 -2.47
C GLN A 46 2.69 -24.02 -1.73
N ALA A 47 2.66 -23.56 -0.48
CA ALA A 47 3.83 -23.38 0.38
C ALA A 47 4.42 -24.70 0.93
N GLY A 48 3.78 -25.86 0.69
CA GLY A 48 4.24 -27.15 1.21
C GLY A 48 4.20 -27.25 2.74
N VAL A 49 3.24 -26.57 3.37
CA VAL A 49 3.01 -26.61 4.83
C VAL A 49 1.59 -27.05 5.16
N THR A 50 1.33 -27.36 6.44
CA THR A 50 -0.04 -27.71 6.86
C THR A 50 -0.91 -26.43 7.01
N ARG A 51 -2.23 -26.56 6.81
CA ARG A 51 -3.21 -25.50 7.12
C ARG A 51 -3.03 -24.99 8.56
N LEU A 52 -2.79 -25.90 9.50
CA LEU A 52 -2.56 -25.54 10.90
C LEU A 52 -1.31 -24.66 11.09
N THR A 53 -0.25 -24.92 10.34
CA THR A 53 0.96 -24.10 10.35
C THR A 53 0.64 -22.66 9.93
N VAL A 54 -0.09 -22.47 8.83
CA VAL A 54 -0.49 -21.13 8.36
C VAL A 54 -1.40 -20.46 9.38
N TYR A 55 -2.40 -21.19 9.90
CA TYR A 55 -3.30 -20.65 10.91
C TYR A 55 -2.57 -20.19 12.17
N ASN A 56 -1.62 -21.00 12.68
CA ASN A 56 -0.84 -20.64 13.87
C ASN A 56 0.06 -19.40 13.65
N GLN A 57 0.48 -19.12 12.42
CA GLN A 57 1.35 -17.99 12.10
C GLN A 57 0.59 -16.69 11.80
N PHE A 58 -0.58 -16.78 11.21
CA PHE A 58 -1.32 -15.61 10.71
C PHE A 58 -2.70 -15.45 11.37
N GLY A 59 -3.17 -16.45 12.12
CA GLY A 59 -4.43 -16.43 12.86
C GLY A 59 -5.68 -16.53 11.98
N SER A 60 -5.67 -15.92 10.80
CA SER A 60 -6.84 -15.87 9.90
C SER A 60 -6.44 -15.62 8.46
N ARG A 61 -7.39 -15.74 7.52
CA ARG A 61 -7.23 -15.33 6.13
C ARG A 61 -6.88 -13.83 6.05
N ARG A 62 -7.54 -13.00 6.86
CA ARG A 62 -7.24 -11.57 6.96
C ARG A 62 -5.79 -11.33 7.39
N GLY A 63 -5.33 -11.96 8.47
CA GLY A 63 -3.96 -11.80 8.96
C GLY A 63 -2.91 -12.22 7.92
N LEU A 64 -3.21 -13.25 7.10
CA LEU A 64 -2.36 -13.61 5.96
C LEU A 64 -2.37 -12.51 4.87
N LEU A 65 -3.53 -11.97 4.50
CA LEU A 65 -3.64 -10.88 3.52
C LEU A 65 -2.92 -9.61 4.00
N GLU A 66 -3.02 -9.27 5.29
CA GLU A 66 -2.29 -8.15 5.88
C GLU A 66 -0.77 -8.36 5.81
N ALA A 67 -0.29 -9.57 6.13
CA ALA A 67 1.13 -9.91 6.02
C ALA A 67 1.64 -9.83 4.57
N VAL A 68 0.85 -10.29 3.60
CA VAL A 68 1.16 -10.15 2.18
C VAL A 68 1.19 -8.68 1.76
N PHE A 69 0.24 -7.86 2.22
CA PHE A 69 0.27 -6.42 1.96
C PHE A 69 1.54 -5.77 2.51
N ASP A 70 1.93 -6.07 3.74
CA ASP A 70 3.15 -5.52 4.36
C ASP A 70 4.41 -5.94 3.60
N HIS A 71 4.46 -7.18 3.15
CA HIS A 71 5.55 -7.69 2.30
C HIS A 71 5.63 -6.94 0.96
N LEU A 72 4.49 -6.76 0.27
CA LEU A 72 4.45 -6.01 -0.99
C LEU A 72 4.77 -4.53 -0.79
N ALA A 73 4.32 -3.92 0.32
CA ALA A 73 4.63 -2.55 0.69
C ALA A 73 6.14 -2.35 0.91
N GLN A 74 6.80 -3.30 1.56
CA GLN A 74 8.25 -3.29 1.75
C GLN A 74 8.99 -3.44 0.41
N ARG A 75 8.60 -4.39 -0.43
CA ARG A 75 9.18 -4.59 -1.78
C ARG A 75 8.94 -3.40 -2.68
N GLY A 76 7.75 -2.82 -2.63
CA GLY A 76 7.37 -1.61 -3.36
C GLY A 76 7.93 -0.32 -2.73
N ARG A 77 8.80 -0.44 -1.72
CA ARG A 77 9.54 0.67 -1.11
C ARG A 77 8.66 1.79 -0.57
N LEU A 78 7.48 1.45 -0.01
CA LEU A 78 6.58 2.44 0.59
C LEU A 78 7.18 3.16 1.81
N GLN A 79 8.27 2.68 2.40
CA GLN A 79 9.03 3.41 3.42
C GLN A 79 9.55 4.76 2.94
N ARG A 80 9.73 4.96 1.62
CA ARG A 80 10.08 6.26 1.01
C ARG A 80 9.04 7.36 1.24
N ILE A 81 7.83 7.03 1.66
CA ILE A 81 6.80 8.01 2.05
C ILE A 81 7.37 8.98 3.12
N VAL A 82 8.19 8.47 4.04
CA VAL A 82 8.83 9.32 5.05
C VAL A 82 9.70 10.40 4.40
N GLU A 83 10.47 10.07 3.36
CA GLU A 83 11.30 11.02 2.60
C GLU A 83 10.43 12.13 1.99
N ALA A 84 9.31 11.75 1.38
CA ALA A 84 8.37 12.70 0.78
C ALA A 84 7.73 13.64 1.83
N VAL A 85 7.32 13.10 2.98
CA VAL A 85 6.65 13.89 4.04
C VAL A 85 7.59 14.90 4.70
N VAL A 86 8.88 14.54 4.85
CA VAL A 86 9.87 15.44 5.47
C VAL A 86 10.58 16.35 4.46
N ASP A 87 10.27 16.23 3.19
CA ASP A 87 10.89 17.04 2.13
C ASP A 87 10.76 18.54 2.47
N PRO A 88 11.86 19.33 2.42
CA PRO A 88 11.84 20.76 2.73
C PRO A 88 10.94 21.54 1.76
N GLU A 89 10.74 21.05 0.53
CA GLU A 89 9.87 21.64 -0.48
C GLU A 89 8.57 20.83 -0.58
N PRO A 90 7.43 21.29 0.01
CA PRO A 90 6.19 20.50 0.10
C PRO A 90 5.62 20.09 -1.27
N ARG A 91 5.79 20.91 -2.32
CA ARG A 91 5.33 20.56 -3.68
C ARG A 91 6.13 19.40 -4.25
N HIS A 92 7.45 19.39 -4.02
CA HIS A 92 8.30 18.27 -4.39
C HIS A 92 7.91 17.01 -3.61
N GLY A 93 7.66 17.12 -2.29
CA GLY A 93 7.16 16.01 -1.47
C GLY A 93 5.85 15.41 -2.00
N LEU A 94 4.87 16.25 -2.40
CA LEU A 94 3.61 15.76 -3.01
C LEU A 94 3.86 15.03 -4.34
N ARG A 95 4.73 15.55 -5.20
CA ARG A 95 5.10 14.87 -6.46
C ARG A 95 5.82 13.55 -6.22
N LEU A 96 6.65 13.48 -5.18
CA LEU A 96 7.32 12.25 -4.75
C LEU A 96 6.32 11.22 -4.20
N LEU A 97 5.28 11.64 -3.45
CA LEU A 97 4.20 10.75 -3.05
C LEU A 97 3.49 10.14 -4.27
N VAL A 98 3.18 10.96 -5.29
CA VAL A 98 2.58 10.45 -6.55
C VAL A 98 3.46 9.38 -7.19
N GLU A 99 4.76 9.61 -7.25
CA GLU A 99 5.73 8.68 -7.82
C GLU A 99 5.77 7.36 -7.05
N ILE A 100 5.92 7.43 -5.72
CA ILE A 100 5.96 6.27 -4.83
C ILE A 100 4.70 5.42 -4.97
N PHE A 101 3.51 6.06 -4.94
CA PHE A 101 2.25 5.32 -5.08
C PHE A 101 2.03 4.78 -6.49
N SER A 102 2.44 5.50 -7.54
CA SER A 102 2.36 5.00 -8.91
C SER A 102 3.25 3.78 -9.13
N GLU A 103 4.48 3.81 -8.61
CA GLU A 103 5.40 2.67 -8.62
C GLU A 103 4.82 1.47 -7.86
N PHE A 104 4.25 1.70 -6.69
CA PHE A 104 3.64 0.65 -5.88
C PHE A 104 2.43 0.01 -6.54
N TRP A 105 1.49 0.84 -7.05
CA TRP A 105 0.27 0.34 -7.70
C TRP A 105 0.55 -0.41 -9.00
N GLY A 106 1.55 0.03 -9.76
CA GLY A 106 1.93 -0.58 -11.04
C GLY A 106 2.99 -1.67 -10.95
N GLY A 107 3.65 -1.83 -9.80
CA GLY A 107 4.82 -2.67 -9.66
C GLY A 107 4.52 -4.16 -9.52
N ASP A 108 3.41 -4.54 -8.90
CA ASP A 108 3.06 -5.95 -8.67
C ASP A 108 1.55 -6.19 -8.83
N PRO A 109 1.13 -7.09 -9.72
CA PRO A 109 -0.30 -7.41 -9.93
C PRO A 109 -1.03 -7.89 -8.66
N ALA A 110 -0.32 -8.48 -7.69
CA ALA A 110 -0.88 -8.91 -6.42
C ALA A 110 -1.49 -7.75 -5.62
N VAL A 111 -0.97 -6.53 -5.78
CA VAL A 111 -1.50 -5.32 -5.12
C VAL A 111 -2.95 -5.06 -5.56
N GLY A 112 -3.23 -5.21 -6.84
CA GLY A 112 -4.60 -5.10 -7.37
C GLY A 112 -5.54 -6.15 -6.78
N ARG A 113 -5.08 -7.40 -6.69
CA ARG A 113 -5.87 -8.50 -6.09
C ARG A 113 -6.14 -8.27 -4.60
N LEU A 114 -5.18 -7.70 -3.86
CA LEU A 114 -5.41 -7.30 -2.48
C LEU A 114 -6.46 -6.20 -2.36
N HIS A 115 -6.46 -5.24 -3.28
CA HIS A 115 -7.53 -4.24 -3.32
C HIS A 115 -8.89 -4.88 -3.61
N ASP A 116 -8.97 -5.83 -4.55
CA ASP A 116 -10.20 -6.55 -4.84
C ASP A 116 -10.67 -7.40 -3.64
N ALA A 117 -9.76 -7.86 -2.77
CA ALA A 117 -10.09 -8.57 -1.54
C ALA A 117 -10.93 -7.74 -0.57
N MET A 118 -10.82 -6.41 -0.59
CA MET A 118 -11.63 -5.52 0.25
C MET A 118 -13.14 -5.69 0.03
N ALA A 119 -13.55 -6.01 -1.19
CA ALA A 119 -14.95 -6.25 -1.52
C ALA A 119 -15.49 -7.57 -0.95
N LEU A 120 -14.60 -8.51 -0.62
CA LEU A 120 -14.95 -9.85 -0.14
C LEU A 120 -14.70 -10.06 1.35
N ASP A 121 -14.00 -9.13 2.00
CA ASP A 121 -13.56 -9.23 3.40
C ASP A 121 -13.63 -7.86 4.08
N SER A 122 -14.72 -7.62 4.82
CA SER A 122 -14.98 -6.33 5.48
C SER A 122 -13.96 -5.99 6.57
N GLU A 123 -13.40 -6.98 7.26
CA GLU A 123 -12.37 -6.74 8.28
C GLU A 123 -11.05 -6.35 7.64
N PHE A 124 -10.70 -6.97 6.51
CA PHE A 124 -9.54 -6.57 5.72
C PHE A 124 -9.73 -5.16 5.13
N ALA A 125 -10.95 -4.83 4.67
CA ALA A 125 -11.28 -3.49 4.21
C ALA A 125 -11.06 -2.42 5.31
N GLN A 126 -11.47 -2.71 6.56
CA GLN A 126 -11.23 -1.81 7.70
C GLN A 126 -9.73 -1.62 7.99
N ALA A 127 -8.94 -2.69 7.96
CA ALA A 127 -7.48 -2.60 8.13
C ALA A 127 -6.82 -1.71 7.06
N LEU A 128 -7.26 -1.80 5.81
CA LEU A 128 -6.77 -0.93 4.73
C LEU A 128 -7.29 0.51 4.85
N THR A 129 -8.49 0.72 5.39
CA THR A 129 -9.02 2.07 5.67
C THR A 129 -8.09 2.83 6.63
N ALA A 130 -7.62 2.20 7.70
CA ALA A 130 -6.67 2.83 8.62
C ALA A 130 -5.35 3.24 7.93
N ARG A 131 -4.90 2.48 6.93
CA ARG A 131 -3.73 2.81 6.10
C ARG A 131 -4.02 3.96 5.13
N ASN A 132 -5.21 4.01 4.57
CA ASN A 132 -5.67 5.11 3.73
C ASN A 132 -5.74 6.43 4.51
N GLU A 133 -6.22 6.39 5.76
CA GLU A 133 -6.25 7.59 6.63
C GLU A 133 -4.85 8.10 6.99
N ARG A 134 -3.84 7.22 7.10
CA ARG A 134 -2.45 7.66 7.22
C ARG A 134 -1.99 8.42 5.97
N ARG A 135 -2.24 7.89 4.78
CA ARG A 135 -1.92 8.57 3.51
C ARG A 135 -2.61 9.93 3.39
N ARG A 136 -3.88 10.04 3.83
CA ARG A 136 -4.59 11.33 3.88
C ARG A 136 -3.87 12.33 4.78
N ARG A 137 -3.41 11.90 5.95
CA ARG A 137 -2.63 12.74 6.89
C ARG A 137 -1.29 13.18 6.30
N ASP A 138 -0.61 12.32 5.57
CA ASP A 138 0.65 12.64 4.90
C ASP A 138 0.45 13.72 3.83
N VAL A 139 -0.61 13.62 3.03
CA VAL A 139 -1.00 14.67 2.07
C VAL A 139 -1.34 15.97 2.79
N ALA A 140 -2.15 15.90 3.86
CA ALA A 140 -2.54 17.10 4.61
C ALA A 140 -1.31 17.79 5.22
N ALA A 141 -0.38 17.05 5.81
CA ALA A 141 0.84 17.59 6.38
C ALA A 141 1.69 18.37 5.35
N LEU A 142 1.76 17.89 4.11
CA LEU A 142 2.46 18.59 3.03
C LEU A 142 1.69 19.82 2.54
N VAL A 143 0.38 19.72 2.35
CA VAL A 143 -0.46 20.85 1.90
C VAL A 143 -0.48 21.98 2.93
N GLU A 144 -0.48 21.66 4.22
CA GLU A 144 -0.44 22.66 5.31
C GLU A 144 0.90 23.40 5.39
N ARG A 145 1.99 22.81 4.95
CA ARG A 145 3.33 23.42 4.89
C ARG A 145 3.54 24.32 3.69
N LEU A 146 2.60 24.36 2.74
CA LEU A 146 2.70 25.26 1.59
C LEU A 146 2.70 26.73 2.05
N PRO A 147 3.53 27.58 1.42
CA PRO A 147 3.74 28.97 1.86
C PRO A 147 2.55 29.91 1.58
N GLU A 148 1.57 29.46 0.82
CA GLU A 148 0.42 30.24 0.39
C GLU A 148 -0.47 30.63 1.57
N ARG A 149 -0.38 31.92 1.99
CA ARG A 149 -1.16 32.48 3.08
C ARG A 149 -2.53 32.96 2.60
N GLY A 150 -3.53 32.88 3.48
CA GLY A 150 -4.87 33.38 3.19
C GLY A 150 -5.72 32.46 2.31
N VAL A 151 -5.29 31.24 2.07
CA VAL A 151 -6.13 30.22 1.42
C VAL A 151 -7.25 29.83 2.37
N ASP A 152 -8.49 29.86 1.86
CA ASP A 152 -9.67 29.42 2.58
C ASP A 152 -9.56 27.93 2.99
N ALA A 153 -10.04 27.61 4.20
CA ALA A 153 -10.00 26.27 4.77
C ALA A 153 -10.75 25.24 3.90
N VAL A 154 -11.84 25.63 3.23
CA VAL A 154 -12.59 24.74 2.33
C VAL A 154 -11.75 24.37 1.12
N ARG A 155 -11.11 25.35 0.47
CA ARG A 155 -10.25 25.11 -0.68
C ARG A 155 -9.03 24.22 -0.34
N ARG A 156 -8.46 24.42 0.85
CA ARG A 156 -7.35 23.59 1.35
C ARG A 156 -7.81 22.15 1.55
N ARG A 157 -8.98 21.95 2.14
CA ARG A 157 -9.60 20.63 2.33
C ARG A 157 -9.88 19.97 0.98
N ASP A 158 -10.47 20.71 0.03
CA ASP A 158 -10.76 20.19 -1.31
C ASP A 158 -9.49 19.74 -2.04
N ALA A 159 -8.39 20.48 -1.93
CA ALA A 159 -7.11 20.09 -2.50
C ALA A 159 -6.57 18.80 -1.86
N ILE A 160 -6.64 18.67 -0.53
CA ILE A 160 -6.25 17.46 0.19
C ILE A 160 -7.07 16.26 -0.29
N ASP A 161 -8.40 16.41 -0.39
CA ASP A 161 -9.30 15.35 -0.80
C ASP A 161 -9.06 14.91 -2.24
N LEU A 162 -8.84 15.86 -3.15
CA LEU A 162 -8.50 15.57 -4.56
C LEU A 162 -7.16 14.84 -4.66
N ILE A 163 -6.11 15.35 -4.02
CA ILE A 163 -4.78 14.72 -4.08
C ILE A 163 -4.82 13.32 -3.45
N PHE A 164 -5.52 13.16 -2.33
CA PHE A 164 -5.74 11.84 -1.71
C PHE A 164 -6.43 10.86 -2.67
N ALA A 165 -7.45 11.30 -3.40
CA ALA A 165 -8.14 10.49 -4.40
C ALA A 165 -7.21 10.12 -5.56
N LEU A 166 -6.40 11.07 -6.07
CA LEU A 166 -5.41 10.83 -7.13
C LEU A 166 -4.36 9.77 -6.76
N LEU A 167 -3.98 9.69 -5.47
CA LEU A 167 -3.03 8.71 -4.95
C LEU A 167 -3.65 7.32 -4.72
N SER A 168 -4.95 7.12 -4.96
CA SER A 168 -5.63 5.85 -4.69
C SER A 168 -5.43 4.81 -5.79
N TYR A 169 -5.44 3.52 -5.42
CA TYR A 169 -5.39 2.42 -6.39
C TYR A 169 -6.52 2.47 -7.43
N PRO A 170 -7.80 2.73 -7.07
CA PRO A 170 -8.87 2.83 -8.07
C PRO A 170 -8.60 3.90 -9.13
N MET A 171 -8.10 5.07 -8.74
CA MET A 171 -7.76 6.14 -9.69
C MET A 171 -6.59 5.71 -10.58
N PHE A 172 -5.52 5.18 -9.98
CA PHE A 172 -4.38 4.65 -10.73
C PHE A 172 -4.83 3.62 -11.76
N ARG A 173 -5.63 2.62 -11.36
CA ARG A 173 -6.13 1.56 -12.25
C ARG A 173 -6.94 2.10 -13.43
N LEU A 174 -7.80 3.09 -13.20
CA LEU A 174 -8.60 3.71 -14.26
C LEU A 174 -7.71 4.47 -15.25
N LEU A 175 -6.75 5.23 -14.76
CA LEU A 175 -5.89 6.07 -15.59
C LEU A 175 -4.79 5.29 -16.29
N SER A 176 -4.39 4.13 -15.80
CA SER A 176 -3.35 3.29 -16.41
C SER A 176 -3.85 2.46 -17.61
N GLN A 177 -5.16 2.42 -17.86
CA GLN A 177 -5.71 1.68 -19.00
C GLN A 177 -5.21 2.31 -20.32
N GLY A 178 -4.44 1.52 -21.10
CA GLY A 178 -3.88 1.95 -22.36
C GLY A 178 -2.74 2.97 -22.28
N ARG A 179 -2.18 3.21 -21.09
CA ARG A 179 -1.04 4.10 -20.86
C ARG A 179 0.17 3.36 -20.31
N ALA A 180 1.36 3.83 -20.67
CA ALA A 180 2.58 3.40 -20.01
C ALA A 180 2.61 3.88 -18.55
N PRO A 181 3.29 3.17 -17.62
CA PRO A 181 3.38 3.57 -16.22
C PRO A 181 3.92 4.99 -16.02
N ALA A 182 4.92 5.38 -16.81
CA ALA A 182 5.50 6.74 -16.76
C ALA A 182 4.50 7.82 -17.16
N GLU A 183 3.67 7.56 -18.17
CA GLU A 183 2.62 8.49 -18.64
C GLU A 183 1.53 8.65 -17.58
N THR A 184 1.13 7.55 -16.92
CA THR A 184 0.15 7.58 -15.82
C THR A 184 0.70 8.40 -14.65
N CYS A 185 1.95 8.19 -14.27
CA CYS A 185 2.61 8.95 -13.21
C CYS A 185 2.69 10.44 -13.56
N ALA A 186 3.07 10.79 -14.79
CA ALA A 186 3.15 12.18 -15.26
C ALA A 186 1.77 12.86 -15.21
N LEU A 187 0.71 12.17 -15.64
CA LEU A 187 -0.67 12.67 -15.58
C LEU A 187 -1.12 12.92 -14.13
N LEU A 188 -0.81 12.01 -13.22
CA LEU A 188 -1.17 12.16 -11.80
C LEU A 188 -0.39 13.32 -11.14
N LYS A 189 0.89 13.52 -11.50
CA LYS A 189 1.68 14.67 -11.04
C LYS A 189 1.06 15.98 -11.53
N GLN A 190 0.69 16.07 -12.81
CA GLN A 190 0.05 17.26 -13.39
C GLN A 190 -1.28 17.54 -12.70
N ALA A 191 -2.14 16.52 -12.50
CA ALA A 191 -3.43 16.69 -11.82
C ALA A 191 -3.26 17.14 -10.36
N THR A 192 -2.18 16.70 -9.69
CA THR A 192 -1.83 17.17 -8.34
C THR A 192 -1.45 18.66 -8.35
N ASP A 193 -0.63 19.09 -9.31
CA ASP A 193 -0.24 20.49 -9.47
C ASP A 193 -1.48 21.36 -9.80
N ASP A 194 -2.41 20.87 -10.62
CA ASP A 194 -3.65 21.57 -10.97
C ASP A 194 -4.57 21.71 -9.75
N ALA A 195 -4.66 20.67 -8.89
CA ALA A 195 -5.41 20.74 -7.63
C ALA A 195 -4.86 21.83 -6.69
N LEU A 196 -3.53 21.93 -6.60
CA LEU A 196 -2.87 22.99 -5.84
C LEU A 196 -3.08 24.38 -6.46
N ALA A 197 -3.01 24.50 -7.78
CA ALA A 197 -3.26 25.77 -8.48
C ALA A 197 -4.69 26.27 -8.22
N ARG A 198 -5.69 25.39 -8.27
CA ARG A 198 -7.10 25.71 -7.91
C ARG A 198 -7.26 26.15 -6.47
N MET A 199 -6.51 25.56 -5.53
CA MET A 199 -6.53 25.97 -4.14
C MET A 199 -6.11 27.44 -3.96
N ILE A 200 -5.16 27.90 -4.76
CA ILE A 200 -4.52 29.22 -4.67
C ILE A 200 -5.26 30.28 -5.51
N ALA A 201 -5.95 29.87 -6.57
CA ALA A 201 -6.64 30.78 -7.46
C ALA A 201 -7.61 31.70 -6.68
N LYS A 202 -7.49 33.02 -6.89
CA LYS A 202 -8.48 33.99 -6.38
C LYS A 202 -9.81 33.75 -7.09
N ALA A 203 -10.90 33.79 -6.31
CA ALA A 203 -12.26 33.78 -6.87
C ALA A 203 -12.51 35.02 -7.69
#